data_76944ef9460bc89034a2f90f95c162d3
#
_entry.id   76944ef9460bc89034a2f90f95c162d3
#
_cell.length_a   1.000
_cell.length_b   1.000
_cell.length_c   1.000
_cell.angle_alpha   90.00
_cell.angle_beta   90.00
_cell.angle_gamma   90.00
#
_symmetry.space_group_name_H-M   'P 1'
#
loop_
_entity.id
_entity.type
_entity.pdbx_description
1 polymer ?
#
loop_
_entity_poly.entity_id
_entity_poly.type
_entity_poly.pdbx_seq_one_letter_code
_entity_poly.pdbx_strand_id
1 'polypeptide(L)'
;MKINNNFLLFAILVCSLLACTKKTTEVSDLDKLRNSNNKASYPAVQMDSAQAINFITRQKVQELLDLSTLYLSGNRKTEIDSVIYSQMESYFHKPDSLTFNRLFRELDSLKVKTAKVKSLEVYKDYYKEDTLDFARFDVEYFDDKNRSLGNYEKNAQYILVSKPIQFKKEFKFYFLNFYAPPLKKDTTSVGVTR
;
A
#
# COMPACT_ATOMS: atom_id res chain seq x y z
N MET A 1 -55.27 55.29 38.49
CA MET A 1 -53.79 55.19 38.38
C MET A 1 -53.44 55.49 36.93
N LYS A 2 -52.96 56.68 36.60
CA LYS A 2 -52.58 57.03 35.22
C LYS A 2 -51.19 56.47 34.98
N ILE A 3 -51.09 55.41 34.18
CA ILE A 3 -49.82 54.83 33.74
C ILE A 3 -49.20 55.86 32.78
N ASN A 4 -48.02 56.35 33.13
CA ASN A 4 -47.33 57.40 32.38
C ASN A 4 -46.87 56.78 31.05
N ASN A 5 -47.42 57.26 29.92
CA ASN A 5 -47.14 56.77 28.59
C ASN A 5 -45.62 56.70 28.27
N ASN A 6 -44.84 57.59 28.88
CA ASN A 6 -43.39 57.58 28.73
C ASN A 6 -42.70 56.36 29.37
N PHE A 7 -43.30 55.78 30.45
CA PHE A 7 -42.79 54.57 31.09
C PHE A 7 -43.07 53.33 30.22
N LEU A 8 -44.23 53.30 29.57
CA LEU A 8 -44.58 52.21 28.65
C LEU A 8 -43.68 52.22 27.44
N LEU A 9 -43.35 53.39 26.88
CA LEU A 9 -42.47 53.55 25.73
C LEU A 9 -41.02 53.13 26.08
N PHE A 10 -40.57 53.46 27.28
CA PHE A 10 -39.23 53.05 27.75
C PHE A 10 -39.13 51.54 27.97
N ALA A 11 -40.19 50.90 28.48
CA ALA A 11 -40.21 49.45 28.67
C ALA A 11 -40.18 48.71 27.33
N ILE A 12 -40.86 49.20 26.28
CA ILE A 12 -40.82 48.61 24.95
C ILE A 12 -39.43 48.78 24.31
N LEU A 13 -38.78 49.92 24.53
CA LEU A 13 -37.43 50.13 24.03
C LEU A 13 -36.38 49.22 24.67
N VAL A 14 -36.52 48.95 25.98
CA VAL A 14 -35.63 48.03 26.70
C VAL A 14 -35.86 46.58 26.26
N CYS A 15 -37.10 46.17 26.01
CA CYS A 15 -37.39 44.83 25.51
C CYS A 15 -36.85 44.58 24.08
N SER A 16 -36.81 45.59 23.24
CA SER A 16 -36.26 45.45 21.88
C SER A 16 -34.74 45.29 21.84
N LEU A 17 -34.02 45.77 22.87
CA LEU A 17 -32.58 45.60 23.01
C LEU A 17 -32.17 44.21 23.49
N LEU A 18 -33.07 43.46 24.12
CA LEU A 18 -32.80 42.12 24.60
C LEU A 18 -33.09 40.98 23.57
N ALA A 19 -33.65 41.33 22.41
CA ALA A 19 -34.05 40.37 21.39
C ALA A 19 -32.91 39.95 20.44
N CYS A 20 -31.69 40.44 20.64
CA CYS A 20 -30.52 39.98 19.91
C CYS A 20 -29.85 38.77 20.61
N THR A 21 -30.58 37.68 20.82
CA THR A 21 -29.94 36.40 21.01
C THR A 21 -29.38 35.97 19.66
N LYS A 22 -28.08 36.10 19.46
CA LYS A 22 -27.39 35.37 18.40
C LYS A 22 -27.77 33.92 18.49
N LYS A 23 -28.59 33.42 17.55
CA LYS A 23 -28.69 32.01 17.31
C LYS A 23 -27.26 31.58 16.98
N THR A 24 -26.58 30.94 17.90
CA THR A 24 -25.42 30.13 17.58
C THR A 24 -25.92 29.09 16.60
N THR A 25 -25.71 29.36 15.31
CA THR A 25 -25.83 28.34 14.28
C THR A 25 -24.94 27.21 14.76
N GLU A 26 -25.54 26.09 15.16
CA GLU A 26 -24.78 24.89 15.44
C GLU A 26 -23.91 24.65 14.22
N VAL A 27 -22.61 24.75 14.44
CA VAL A 27 -21.62 24.51 13.39
C VAL A 27 -21.91 23.10 12.88
N SER A 28 -22.27 23.01 11.60
CA SER A 28 -22.55 21.74 10.96
C SER A 28 -21.43 20.74 11.28
N ASP A 29 -21.78 19.47 11.49
CA ASP A 29 -20.77 18.42 11.73
C ASP A 29 -19.74 18.36 10.60
N LEU A 30 -20.12 18.76 9.38
CA LEU A 30 -19.21 18.99 8.26
C LEU A 30 -18.24 20.16 8.47
N ASP A 31 -18.69 21.24 9.10
CA ASP A 31 -17.80 22.38 9.42
C ASP A 31 -16.92 22.07 10.64
N LYS A 32 -17.41 21.25 11.57
CA LYS A 32 -16.58 20.68 12.66
C LYS A 32 -15.50 19.76 12.10
N LEU A 33 -15.80 18.94 11.09
CA LEU A 33 -14.83 18.11 10.39
C LEU A 33 -13.86 18.93 9.53
N ARG A 34 -14.34 19.99 8.90
CA ARG A 34 -13.50 20.90 8.09
C ARG A 34 -12.57 21.75 8.95
N ASN A 35 -13.05 22.21 10.09
CA ASN A 35 -12.31 23.01 11.06
C ASN A 35 -11.70 22.18 12.18
N SER A 36 -11.94 20.87 12.23
CA SER A 36 -11.08 19.98 12.98
C SER A 36 -9.71 20.11 12.29
N ASN A 37 -8.91 21.04 12.78
CA ASN A 37 -7.48 20.99 12.62
C ASN A 37 -7.08 19.63 13.19
N ASN A 38 -7.19 18.61 12.37
CA ASN A 38 -6.54 17.35 12.61
C ASN A 38 -5.05 17.59 12.38
N LYS A 39 -4.51 18.51 13.18
CA LYS A 39 -3.13 18.56 13.61
C LYS A 39 -2.92 17.43 14.64
N ALA A 40 -3.50 16.26 14.41
CA ALA A 40 -2.75 15.09 14.65
C ALA A 40 -1.55 15.28 13.72
N SER A 41 -0.54 15.99 14.16
CA SER A 41 0.78 15.80 13.65
C SER A 41 1.01 14.32 13.87
N TYR A 42 0.65 13.51 12.87
CA TYR A 42 1.33 12.26 12.70
C TYR A 42 2.77 12.69 12.84
N PRO A 43 3.51 12.22 13.87
CA PRO A 43 4.91 12.47 13.85
C PRO A 43 5.29 12.03 12.46
N ALA A 44 5.65 12.94 11.60
CA ALA A 44 6.28 12.62 10.35
C ALA A 44 7.59 11.99 10.81
N VAL A 45 7.49 10.72 11.20
CA VAL A 45 8.63 9.84 11.27
C VAL A 45 9.09 9.88 9.83
N GLN A 46 10.06 10.73 9.61
CA GLN A 46 10.64 10.94 8.30
C GLN A 46 11.31 9.60 8.01
N MET A 47 10.53 8.71 7.35
CA MET A 47 11.05 7.43 6.91
C MET A 47 12.30 7.73 6.11
N ASP A 48 13.40 7.11 6.47
CA ASP A 48 14.56 7.15 5.63
C ASP A 48 14.26 6.41 4.31
N SER A 49 15.09 6.63 3.30
CA SER A 49 14.86 6.05 1.97
C SER A 49 14.85 4.52 2.00
N ALA A 50 15.63 3.89 2.88
CA ALA A 50 15.69 2.43 3.00
C ALA A 50 14.40 1.88 3.63
N GLN A 51 13.90 2.53 4.67
CA GLN A 51 12.62 2.19 5.30
C GLN A 51 11.45 2.36 4.32
N ALA A 52 11.46 3.44 3.53
CA ALA A 52 10.43 3.70 2.53
C ALA A 52 10.43 2.62 1.43
N ILE A 53 11.61 2.23 0.93
CA ILE A 53 11.74 1.16 -0.06
C ILE A 53 11.25 -0.17 0.51
N ASN A 54 11.63 -0.51 1.73
CA ASN A 54 11.18 -1.73 2.41
C ASN A 54 9.64 -1.76 2.54
N PHE A 55 9.06 -0.65 2.99
CA PHE A 55 7.61 -0.53 3.15
C PHE A 55 6.86 -0.67 1.81
N ILE A 56 7.30 0.05 0.77
CA ILE A 56 6.70 -0.03 -0.57
C ILE A 56 6.83 -1.44 -1.14
N THR A 57 8.01 -2.05 -1.00
CA THR A 57 8.26 -3.42 -1.49
C THR A 57 7.34 -4.41 -0.79
N ARG A 58 7.21 -4.32 0.54
CA ARG A 58 6.30 -5.18 1.31
C ARG A 58 4.84 -5.03 0.87
N GLN A 59 4.40 -3.78 0.68
CA GLN A 59 3.06 -3.51 0.19
C GLN A 59 2.84 -4.12 -1.20
N LYS A 60 3.77 -3.93 -2.14
CA LYS A 60 3.67 -4.47 -3.50
C LYS A 60 3.71 -5.99 -3.56
N VAL A 61 4.51 -6.63 -2.71
CA VAL A 61 4.51 -8.08 -2.56
C VAL A 61 3.16 -8.58 -2.06
N GLN A 62 2.60 -7.95 -1.01
CA GLN A 62 1.30 -8.34 -0.46
C GLN A 62 0.18 -8.14 -1.50
N GLU A 63 0.12 -6.98 -2.17
CA GLU A 63 -0.87 -6.69 -3.21
C GLU A 63 -0.82 -7.72 -4.35
N LEU A 64 0.38 -8.10 -4.80
CA LEU A 64 0.54 -9.11 -5.86
C LEU A 64 0.05 -10.49 -5.41
N LEU A 65 0.33 -10.89 -4.17
CA LEU A 65 -0.16 -12.16 -3.60
C LEU A 65 -1.68 -12.18 -3.46
N ASP A 66 -2.27 -11.08 -2.99
CA ASP A 66 -3.73 -10.94 -2.86
C ASP A 66 -4.42 -11.02 -4.22
N LEU A 67 -3.92 -10.32 -5.22
CA LEU A 67 -4.44 -10.39 -6.60
C LEU A 67 -4.27 -11.80 -7.19
N SER A 68 -3.14 -12.46 -6.92
CA SER A 68 -2.87 -13.80 -7.42
C SER A 68 -3.84 -14.83 -6.84
N THR A 69 -4.07 -14.80 -5.53
CA THR A 69 -5.03 -15.69 -4.86
C THR A 69 -6.47 -15.41 -5.31
N LEU A 70 -6.81 -14.14 -5.52
CA LEU A 70 -8.12 -13.73 -6.06
C LEU A 70 -8.32 -14.27 -7.49
N TYR A 71 -7.34 -14.08 -8.39
CA TYR A 71 -7.37 -14.58 -9.76
C TYR A 71 -7.49 -16.12 -9.81
N LEU A 72 -6.75 -16.83 -8.96
CA LEU A 72 -6.78 -18.29 -8.91
C LEU A 72 -8.06 -18.84 -8.28
N SER A 73 -8.77 -18.08 -7.46
CA SER A 73 -10.07 -18.46 -6.91
C SER A 73 -11.24 -18.24 -7.87
N GLY A 74 -11.03 -17.44 -8.94
CA GLY A 74 -12.01 -17.16 -10.00
C GLY A 74 -12.04 -18.22 -11.10
N ASN A 75 -12.89 -17.99 -12.11
CA ASN A 75 -13.01 -18.87 -13.25
C ASN A 75 -11.89 -18.68 -14.30
N ARG A 76 -11.04 -17.67 -14.12
CA ARG A 76 -9.92 -17.28 -15.03
C ARG A 76 -10.34 -16.93 -16.45
N LYS A 77 -11.64 -16.69 -16.70
CA LYS A 77 -12.21 -16.43 -18.03
C LYS A 77 -13.20 -15.27 -18.06
N THR A 78 -13.42 -14.61 -16.93
CA THR A 78 -14.34 -13.47 -16.83
C THR A 78 -13.64 -12.17 -17.16
N GLU A 79 -14.40 -11.11 -17.44
CA GLU A 79 -13.85 -9.77 -17.62
C GLU A 79 -13.11 -9.29 -16.36
N ILE A 80 -13.65 -9.63 -15.17
CA ILE A 80 -13.02 -9.30 -13.90
C ILE A 80 -11.65 -9.98 -13.76
N ASP A 81 -11.56 -11.25 -14.14
CA ASP A 81 -10.28 -11.99 -14.11
C ASP A 81 -9.24 -11.34 -15.05
N SER A 82 -9.68 -10.85 -16.22
CA SER A 82 -8.82 -10.13 -17.15
C SER A 82 -8.30 -8.81 -16.57
N VAL A 83 -9.14 -8.07 -15.85
CA VAL A 83 -8.75 -6.83 -15.17
C VAL A 83 -7.75 -7.12 -14.06
N ILE A 84 -7.99 -8.16 -13.23
CA ILE A 84 -7.07 -8.58 -12.17
C ILE A 84 -5.72 -8.96 -12.77
N TYR A 85 -5.73 -9.75 -13.86
CA TYR A 85 -4.50 -10.17 -14.52
C TYR A 85 -3.71 -8.99 -15.07
N SER A 86 -4.37 -8.05 -15.77
CA SER A 86 -3.74 -6.82 -16.25
C SER A 86 -3.18 -5.95 -15.12
N GLN A 87 -3.87 -5.91 -13.97
CA GLN A 87 -3.35 -5.21 -12.79
C GLN A 87 -2.08 -5.88 -12.26
N MET A 88 -2.03 -7.21 -12.20
CA MET A 88 -0.83 -7.95 -11.81
C MET A 88 0.33 -7.68 -12.79
N GLU A 89 0.08 -7.69 -14.12
CA GLU A 89 1.09 -7.36 -15.12
C GLU A 89 1.67 -5.96 -14.92
N SER A 90 0.85 -4.99 -14.50
CA SER A 90 1.29 -3.61 -14.27
C SER A 90 2.35 -3.45 -13.17
N TYR A 91 2.50 -4.46 -12.30
CA TYR A 91 3.55 -4.48 -11.28
C TYR A 91 4.91 -4.96 -11.80
N PHE A 92 4.96 -5.49 -13.02
CA PHE A 92 6.19 -6.01 -13.61
C PHE A 92 6.77 -5.07 -14.66
N HIS A 93 8.09 -5.08 -14.76
CA HIS A 93 8.80 -4.42 -15.84
C HIS A 93 8.91 -5.38 -17.02
N LYS A 94 8.10 -5.19 -18.07
CA LYS A 94 8.04 -6.07 -19.25
C LYS A 94 7.64 -7.52 -18.90
N PRO A 95 6.41 -7.74 -18.40
CA PRO A 95 5.92 -9.09 -18.13
C PRO A 95 5.84 -9.91 -19.42
N ASP A 96 6.05 -11.20 -19.28
CA ASP A 96 5.85 -12.20 -20.34
C ASP A 96 4.82 -13.26 -19.91
N SER A 97 4.48 -14.17 -20.82
CA SER A 97 3.51 -15.24 -20.54
C SER A 97 3.95 -16.22 -19.45
N LEU A 98 5.22 -16.21 -19.07
CA LEU A 98 5.79 -17.10 -18.06
C LEU A 98 5.96 -16.43 -16.69
N THR A 99 5.75 -15.11 -16.63
CA THR A 99 6.03 -14.28 -15.44
C THR A 99 5.35 -14.82 -14.18
N PHE A 100 4.10 -15.28 -14.28
CA PHE A 100 3.32 -15.77 -13.15
C PHE A 100 3.36 -17.29 -12.96
N ASN A 101 3.97 -18.05 -13.86
CA ASN A 101 3.88 -19.50 -13.86
C ASN A 101 4.37 -20.15 -12.56
N ARG A 102 5.46 -19.64 -11.99
CA ARG A 102 6.00 -20.18 -10.72
C ARG A 102 5.07 -19.89 -9.55
N LEU A 103 4.60 -18.65 -9.47
CA LEU A 103 3.67 -18.20 -8.44
C LEU A 103 2.36 -19.01 -8.50
N PHE A 104 1.73 -19.03 -9.67
CA PHE A 104 0.45 -19.73 -9.85
C PHE A 104 0.56 -21.23 -9.59
N ARG A 105 1.62 -21.87 -10.10
CA ARG A 105 1.84 -23.30 -9.86
C ARG A 105 1.96 -23.61 -8.37
N GLU A 106 2.65 -22.79 -7.61
CA GLU A 106 2.81 -22.98 -6.19
C GLU A 106 1.49 -22.78 -5.45
N LEU A 107 0.80 -21.66 -5.69
CA LEU A 107 -0.47 -21.36 -5.04
C LEU A 107 -1.56 -22.40 -5.37
N ASP A 108 -1.64 -22.84 -6.63
CA ASP A 108 -2.57 -23.91 -7.06
C ASP A 108 -2.23 -25.27 -6.42
N SER A 109 -0.95 -25.66 -6.40
CA SER A 109 -0.52 -26.95 -5.85
C SER A 109 -0.80 -27.07 -4.36
N LEU A 110 -0.64 -25.99 -3.62
CA LEU A 110 -0.90 -25.91 -2.19
C LEU A 110 -2.35 -25.54 -1.87
N LYS A 111 -3.18 -25.24 -2.88
CA LYS A 111 -4.58 -24.79 -2.74
C LYS A 111 -4.70 -23.57 -1.84
N VAL A 112 -3.77 -22.63 -2.00
CA VAL A 112 -3.72 -21.39 -1.21
C VAL A 112 -4.93 -20.54 -1.50
N LYS A 113 -5.61 -20.06 -0.45
CA LYS A 113 -6.72 -19.12 -0.54
C LYS A 113 -6.34 -17.71 -0.08
N THR A 114 -5.42 -17.63 0.87
CA THR A 114 -4.90 -16.35 1.36
C THR A 114 -3.41 -16.48 1.62
N ALA A 115 -2.66 -15.44 1.32
CA ALA A 115 -1.23 -15.35 1.57
C ALA A 115 -0.92 -14.10 2.41
N LYS A 116 -0.03 -14.22 3.39
CA LYS A 116 0.30 -13.13 4.30
C LYS A 116 1.81 -12.97 4.43
N VAL A 117 2.32 -11.80 4.07
CA VAL A 117 3.74 -11.47 4.25
C VAL A 117 4.02 -11.22 5.73
N LYS A 118 4.84 -12.07 6.35
CA LYS A 118 5.24 -11.97 7.76
C LYS A 118 6.41 -11.02 7.94
N SER A 119 7.47 -11.28 7.22
CA SER A 119 8.69 -10.49 7.24
C SER A 119 9.11 -10.15 5.81
N LEU A 120 9.82 -9.05 5.64
CA LEU A 120 10.45 -8.70 4.37
C LEU A 120 11.69 -7.88 4.65
N GLU A 121 12.76 -8.22 3.95
CA GLU A 121 14.02 -7.52 3.94
C GLU A 121 14.42 -7.21 2.50
N VAL A 122 14.80 -5.97 2.24
CA VAL A 122 15.37 -5.56 0.96
C VAL A 122 16.89 -5.57 1.05
N TYR A 123 17.54 -6.10 0.03
CA TYR A 123 19.00 -6.17 -0.02
C TYR A 123 19.50 -5.97 -1.46
N LYS A 124 20.78 -5.65 -1.57
CA LYS A 124 21.45 -5.54 -2.85
C LYS A 124 22.40 -6.71 -3.01
N ASP A 125 22.41 -7.30 -4.20
CA ASP A 125 23.39 -8.32 -4.57
C ASP A 125 24.16 -7.85 -5.81
N TYR A 126 25.40 -8.27 -5.90
CA TYR A 126 26.26 -7.94 -7.02
C TYR A 126 26.32 -9.14 -7.95
N TYR A 127 25.95 -8.90 -9.20
CA TYR A 127 26.06 -9.91 -10.25
C TYR A 127 26.87 -9.33 -11.39
N LYS A 128 28.09 -9.88 -11.61
CA LYS A 128 29.10 -9.29 -12.50
C LYS A 128 29.42 -7.86 -12.07
N GLU A 129 29.19 -6.88 -12.94
CA GLU A 129 29.44 -5.45 -12.68
C GLU A 129 28.18 -4.69 -12.22
N ASP A 130 27.01 -5.35 -12.22
CA ASP A 130 25.75 -4.72 -11.90
C ASP A 130 25.34 -4.94 -10.44
N THR A 131 24.76 -3.90 -9.84
CA THR A 131 24.10 -3.99 -8.55
C THR A 131 22.61 -4.21 -8.75
N LEU A 132 22.09 -5.31 -8.23
CA LEU A 132 20.69 -5.70 -8.39
C LEU A 132 19.96 -5.60 -7.06
N ASP A 133 18.71 -5.11 -7.11
CA ASP A 133 17.87 -4.95 -5.94
C ASP A 133 16.98 -6.20 -5.77
N PHE A 134 17.00 -6.77 -4.56
CA PHE A 134 16.22 -7.95 -4.19
C PHE A 134 15.43 -7.72 -2.93
N ALA A 135 14.35 -8.46 -2.81
CA ALA A 135 13.59 -8.63 -1.58
C ALA A 135 13.54 -10.11 -1.21
N ARG A 136 13.89 -10.44 0.04
CA ARG A 136 13.64 -11.73 0.66
C ARG A 136 12.47 -11.57 1.60
N PHE A 137 11.51 -12.49 1.57
CA PHE A 137 10.34 -12.39 2.42
C PHE A 137 9.80 -13.76 2.82
N ASP A 138 9.25 -13.79 4.03
CA ASP A 138 8.51 -14.95 4.53
C ASP A 138 7.03 -14.73 4.29
N VAL A 139 6.40 -15.72 3.65
CA VAL A 139 4.97 -15.73 3.39
C VAL A 139 4.32 -16.92 4.09
N GLU A 140 3.24 -16.65 4.81
CA GLU A 140 2.39 -17.69 5.38
C GLU A 140 1.16 -17.86 4.50
N TYR A 141 0.90 -19.11 4.11
CA TYR A 141 -0.24 -19.50 3.29
C TYR A 141 -1.36 -20.08 4.15
N PHE A 142 -2.59 -19.85 3.71
CA PHE A 142 -3.79 -20.32 4.38
C PHE A 142 -4.75 -20.99 3.39
N ASP A 143 -5.44 -22.00 3.87
CA ASP A 143 -6.49 -22.70 3.13
C ASP A 143 -7.85 -21.97 3.21
N ASP A 144 -8.90 -22.61 2.64
CA ASP A 144 -10.29 -22.12 2.64
C ASP A 144 -10.91 -22.03 4.05
N LYS A 145 -10.36 -22.75 5.03
CA LYS A 145 -10.77 -22.73 6.45
C LYS A 145 -9.89 -21.83 7.30
N ASN A 146 -9.07 -20.99 6.65
CA ASN A 146 -8.11 -20.11 7.30
C ASN A 146 -7.10 -20.85 8.21
N ARG A 147 -6.76 -22.08 7.87
CA ARG A 147 -5.71 -22.86 8.54
C ARG A 147 -4.39 -22.63 7.85
N SER A 148 -3.32 -22.45 8.61
CA SER A 148 -1.98 -22.27 8.08
C SER A 148 -1.51 -23.53 7.35
N LEU A 149 -1.05 -23.34 6.12
CA LEU A 149 -0.42 -24.38 5.28
C LEU A 149 1.10 -24.41 5.45
N GLY A 150 1.66 -23.40 6.10
CA GLY A 150 3.09 -23.26 6.39
C GLY A 150 3.65 -21.89 6.03
N ASN A 151 4.91 -21.69 6.45
CA ASN A 151 5.69 -20.50 6.13
C ASN A 151 6.74 -20.85 5.07
N TYR A 152 6.90 -19.99 4.08
CA TYR A 152 7.79 -20.21 2.95
C TYR A 152 8.65 -18.95 2.71
N GLU A 153 9.95 -19.14 2.66
CA GLU A 153 10.87 -18.08 2.25
C GLU A 153 10.86 -17.93 0.74
N LYS A 154 10.70 -16.71 0.26
CA LYS A 154 10.62 -16.34 -1.16
C LYS A 154 11.50 -15.16 -1.47
N ASN A 155 11.85 -15.04 -2.75
CA ASN A 155 12.64 -13.93 -3.26
C ASN A 155 11.92 -13.26 -4.43
N ALA A 156 12.10 -11.95 -4.51
CA ALA A 156 11.71 -11.15 -5.65
C ALA A 156 12.87 -10.24 -6.03
N GLN A 157 13.05 -10.03 -7.33
CA GLN A 157 13.94 -9.01 -7.86
C GLN A 157 13.10 -7.84 -8.33
N TYR A 158 13.53 -6.61 -8.04
CA TYR A 158 12.80 -5.41 -8.43
C TYR A 158 13.73 -4.34 -8.97
N ILE A 159 13.13 -3.32 -9.56
CA ILE A 159 13.81 -2.13 -10.06
C ILE A 159 13.01 -0.88 -9.73
N LEU A 160 13.71 0.20 -9.41
CA LEU A 160 13.15 1.53 -9.23
C LEU A 160 13.46 2.37 -10.47
N VAL A 161 12.44 2.61 -11.29
CA VAL A 161 12.58 3.42 -12.50
C VAL A 161 12.29 4.88 -12.19
N SER A 162 13.28 5.76 -12.39
CA SER A 162 13.11 7.19 -12.21
C SER A 162 12.16 7.76 -13.26
N LYS A 163 11.12 8.47 -12.81
CA LYS A 163 10.25 9.26 -13.67
C LYS A 163 10.52 10.74 -13.40
N PRO A 164 11.14 11.48 -14.36
CA PRO A 164 11.32 12.91 -14.19
C PRO A 164 9.95 13.61 -14.23
N ILE A 165 9.53 14.16 -13.12
CA ILE A 165 8.41 15.10 -13.02
C ILE A 165 9.01 16.46 -12.70
N GLN A 166 8.47 17.53 -13.30
CA GLN A 166 8.92 18.89 -12.99
C GLN A 166 9.00 19.07 -11.46
N PHE A 167 10.22 19.34 -10.97
CA PHE A 167 10.56 19.64 -9.56
C PHE A 167 10.59 18.46 -8.56
N LYS A 168 10.32 17.19 -8.98
CA LYS A 168 10.45 16.01 -8.08
C LYS A 168 11.01 14.81 -8.81
N LYS A 169 11.86 14.04 -8.14
CA LYS A 169 12.23 12.70 -8.60
C LYS A 169 11.23 11.72 -8.03
N GLU A 170 10.35 11.21 -8.88
CA GLU A 170 9.49 10.08 -8.51
C GLU A 170 10.10 8.78 -9.03
N PHE A 171 9.99 7.73 -8.24
CA PHE A 171 10.40 6.40 -8.63
C PHE A 171 9.17 5.52 -8.76
N LYS A 172 9.09 4.77 -9.86
CA LYS A 172 8.12 3.70 -10.03
C LYS A 172 8.79 2.38 -9.70
N PHE A 173 8.13 1.61 -8.85
CA PHE A 173 8.55 0.27 -8.46
C PHE A 173 8.02 -0.75 -9.46
N TYR A 174 8.87 -1.66 -9.93
CA TYR A 174 8.49 -2.79 -10.76
C TYR A 174 9.24 -4.04 -10.32
N PHE A 175 8.55 -5.18 -10.33
CA PHE A 175 9.20 -6.47 -10.23
C PHE A 175 9.88 -6.82 -11.57
N LEU A 176 11.06 -7.41 -11.51
CA LEU A 176 11.73 -8.06 -12.64
C LEU A 176 11.47 -9.57 -12.62
N ASN A 177 11.56 -10.17 -11.41
CA ASN A 177 11.28 -11.57 -11.17
C ASN A 177 10.54 -11.73 -9.85
N PHE A 178 9.67 -12.73 -9.78
CA PHE A 178 8.94 -13.07 -8.57
C PHE A 178 8.98 -14.59 -8.34
N TYR A 179 9.27 -15.03 -7.12
CA TYR A 179 9.49 -16.43 -6.77
C TYR A 179 10.67 -17.09 -7.53
N ALA A 180 11.52 -16.28 -8.15
CA ALA A 180 12.72 -16.80 -8.75
C ALA A 180 13.72 -17.30 -7.67
N PRO A 181 14.46 -18.38 -7.91
CA PRO A 181 15.53 -18.76 -7.02
C PRO A 181 16.58 -17.62 -6.99
N PRO A 182 17.29 -17.47 -5.86
CA PRO A 182 18.39 -16.51 -5.79
C PRO A 182 19.43 -16.83 -6.88
N LEU A 183 20.05 -15.79 -7.40
CA LEU A 183 21.11 -15.94 -8.41
C LEU A 183 22.22 -16.82 -7.82
N LYS A 184 22.57 -17.90 -8.54
CA LYS A 184 23.74 -18.71 -8.17
C LYS A 184 24.97 -17.85 -8.42
N LYS A 185 25.74 -17.58 -7.37
CA LYS A 185 27.09 -17.07 -7.52
C LYS A 185 27.89 -18.17 -8.22
N ASP A 186 28.36 -17.90 -9.44
CA ASP A 186 29.32 -18.79 -10.10
C ASP A 186 30.57 -18.82 -9.22
N THR A 187 30.66 -19.87 -8.41
CA THR A 187 31.90 -20.18 -7.71
C THR A 187 32.85 -20.73 -8.78
N THR A 188 33.43 -19.83 -9.54
CA THR A 188 34.61 -20.17 -10.33
C THR A 188 35.70 -20.57 -9.31
N SER A 189 35.79 -21.85 -9.04
CA SER A 189 36.94 -22.41 -8.38
C SER A 189 38.12 -22.06 -9.27
N VAL A 190 38.91 -21.08 -8.86
CA VAL A 190 40.25 -20.89 -9.39
C VAL A 190 41.00 -22.15 -9.05
N GLY A 191 41.03 -23.07 -10.00
CA GLY A 191 41.89 -24.23 -9.92
C GLY A 191 43.34 -23.76 -9.88
N VAL A 192 43.93 -23.81 -8.71
CA VAL A 192 45.38 -23.66 -8.55
C VAL A 192 45.97 -24.92 -9.15
N THR A 193 46.35 -24.87 -10.40
CA THR A 193 47.29 -25.84 -11.00
C THR A 193 48.66 -25.61 -10.36
N ARG A 194 49.10 -26.62 -9.60
CA ARG A 194 50.50 -26.78 -9.19
C ARG A 194 51.33 -27.25 -10.39
#